data_8fbc49ae8f2c3a44390bf3c1ef185437
#
_entry.id   8fbc49ae8f2c3a44390bf3c1ef185437
#
_cell.length_a   1.000
_cell.length_b   1.000
_cell.length_c   1.000
_cell.angle_alpha   90.00
_cell.angle_beta   90.00
_cell.angle_gamma   90.00
#
_symmetry.space_group_name_H-M   'P 1'
#
loop_
_entity.id
_entity.type
_entity.pdbx_description
1 polymer ?
#
loop_
_entity_poly.entity_id
_entity_poly.type
_entity_poly.pdbx_seq_one_letter_code
_entity_poly.pdbx_strand_id
1 'polypeptide(L)'
;MKILVIGSGGREHALAWKLAQTPKVQRVFVAPGNAGTAAEEGLSNVPLTAIPELLDFAKDENIALTVVGPETPLAEGIVDAFQGAGLRIFGPTRLAA
;
A
#
# COMPACT_ATOMS: atom_id res chain seq x y z
N MET A 1 0.37 13.85 3.66
CA MET A 1 0.82 12.52 4.08
C MET A 1 1.06 11.63 2.87
N LYS A 2 1.91 10.64 3.02
CA LYS A 2 2.18 9.65 1.99
C LYS A 2 1.53 8.33 2.38
N ILE A 3 0.94 7.64 1.39
CA ILE A 3 0.24 6.38 1.61
C ILE A 3 0.85 5.31 0.71
N LEU A 4 0.92 4.09 1.23
CA LEU A 4 1.37 2.92 0.46
C LEU A 4 0.19 1.97 0.31
N VAL A 5 -0.12 1.58 -0.93
CA VAL A 5 -1.14 0.58 -1.22
C VAL A 5 -0.43 -0.65 -1.76
N ILE A 6 -0.67 -1.80 -1.15
CA ILE A 6 -0.03 -3.05 -1.55
C ILE A 6 -1.01 -3.89 -2.34
N GLY A 7 -0.64 -4.19 -3.57
CA GLY A 7 -1.45 -4.96 -4.48
C GLY A 7 -1.20 -4.58 -5.93
N SER A 8 -1.85 -5.28 -6.84
CA SER A 8 -1.67 -5.07 -8.28
C SER A 8 -2.97 -5.16 -9.07
N GLY A 9 -4.10 -5.34 -8.41
CA GLY A 9 -5.39 -5.51 -9.06
C GLY A 9 -6.14 -4.22 -9.28
N GLY A 10 -7.32 -4.33 -9.91
CA GLY A 10 -8.18 -3.20 -10.19
C GLY A 10 -8.74 -2.54 -8.93
N ARG A 11 -8.95 -3.31 -7.86
CA ARG A 11 -9.41 -2.76 -6.59
C ARG A 11 -8.38 -1.83 -5.98
N GLU A 12 -7.11 -2.24 -6.00
CA GLU A 12 -6.02 -1.43 -5.47
C GLU A 12 -5.81 -0.19 -6.32
N HIS A 13 -5.98 -0.30 -7.64
CA HIS A 13 -5.93 0.85 -8.54
C HIS A 13 -7.02 1.86 -8.18
N ALA A 14 -8.27 1.40 -8.04
CA ALA A 14 -9.40 2.27 -7.70
C ALA A 14 -9.21 2.93 -6.32
N LEU A 15 -8.75 2.17 -5.33
CA LEU A 15 -8.50 2.68 -3.99
C LEU A 15 -7.40 3.73 -4.00
N ALA A 16 -6.28 3.43 -4.66
CA ALA A 16 -5.15 4.35 -4.73
C ALA A 16 -5.53 5.65 -5.43
N TRP A 17 -6.27 5.56 -6.52
CA TRP A 17 -6.76 6.73 -7.25
C TRP A 17 -7.64 7.60 -6.36
N LYS A 18 -8.55 6.98 -5.62
CA LYS A 18 -9.43 7.69 -4.69
C LYS A 18 -8.64 8.39 -3.58
N LEU A 19 -7.68 7.68 -3.00
CA LEU A 19 -6.82 8.24 -1.95
C LEU A 19 -5.99 9.41 -2.44
N ALA A 20 -5.49 9.33 -3.67
CA ALA A 20 -4.69 10.39 -4.27
C ALA A 20 -5.46 11.70 -4.45
N GLN A 21 -6.80 11.64 -4.46
CA GLN A 21 -7.65 12.83 -4.59
C GLN A 21 -7.92 13.50 -3.24
N THR A 22 -7.55 12.87 -2.16
CA THR A 22 -7.75 13.43 -0.80
C THR A 22 -6.79 14.59 -0.58
N PRO A 23 -7.27 15.77 -0.14
CA PRO A 23 -6.42 16.97 -0.06
C PRO A 23 -5.16 16.83 0.79
N LYS A 24 -5.21 16.02 1.84
CA LYS A 24 -4.05 15.85 2.75
C LYS A 24 -3.05 14.81 2.26
N VAL A 25 -3.38 14.07 1.20
CA VAL A 25 -2.51 13.04 0.65
C VAL A 25 -1.61 13.66 -0.41
N GLN A 26 -0.32 13.64 -0.17
CA GLN A 26 0.67 14.21 -1.09
C GLN A 26 1.05 13.23 -2.21
N ARG A 27 1.12 11.96 -1.87
CA ARG A 27 1.55 10.93 -2.80
C ARG A 27 1.02 9.56 -2.35
N VAL A 28 0.63 8.74 -3.32
CA VAL A 28 0.25 7.35 -3.07
C VAL A 28 1.22 6.46 -3.85
N PHE A 29 1.88 5.55 -3.14
CA PHE A 29 2.74 4.53 -3.75
C PHE A 29 1.94 3.24 -3.86
N VAL A 30 2.10 2.52 -4.95
CA VAL A 30 1.42 1.23 -5.15
C VAL A 30 2.48 0.17 -5.40
N ALA A 31 2.49 -0.88 -4.60
CA ALA A 31 3.50 -1.93 -4.67
C ALA A 31 2.85 -3.31 -4.89
N PRO A 32 3.13 -4.01 -5.97
CA PRO A 32 3.95 -3.58 -7.10
C PRO A 32 3.20 -2.68 -8.09
N GLY A 33 1.88 -2.59 -7.99
CA GLY A 33 1.07 -1.83 -8.92
C GLY A 33 0.89 -2.54 -10.26
N ASN A 34 0.36 -1.82 -11.24
CA ASN A 34 0.14 -2.33 -12.60
C ASN A 34 0.29 -1.18 -13.61
N ALA A 35 0.03 -1.48 -14.88
CA ALA A 35 0.14 -0.47 -15.93
C ALA A 35 -0.84 0.69 -15.73
N GLY A 36 -2.04 0.40 -15.24
CA GLY A 36 -3.04 1.42 -14.95
C GLY A 36 -2.60 2.36 -13.84
N THR A 37 -2.04 1.84 -12.76
CA THR A 37 -1.54 2.68 -11.66
C THR A 37 -0.31 3.48 -12.08
N ALA A 38 0.51 2.93 -12.97
CA ALA A 38 1.67 3.65 -13.49
C ALA A 38 1.29 4.88 -14.31
N ALA A 39 0.13 4.85 -14.95
CA ALA A 39 -0.36 5.92 -15.82
C ALA A 39 -1.08 7.04 -15.06
N GLU A 40 -1.45 6.83 -13.80
CA GLU A 40 -2.21 7.81 -13.03
C GLU A 40 -1.30 8.86 -12.39
N GLU A 41 -1.71 10.13 -12.49
CA GLU A 41 -1.04 11.19 -11.75
C GLU A 41 -1.28 11.01 -10.26
N GLY A 42 -0.26 11.32 -9.46
CA GLY A 42 -0.35 11.18 -8.01
C GLY A 42 -0.07 9.78 -7.51
N LEU A 43 0.02 8.80 -8.41
CA LEU A 43 0.39 7.42 -8.07
C LEU A 43 1.80 7.12 -8.55
N SER A 44 2.53 6.33 -7.79
CA SER A 44 3.85 5.86 -8.19
C SER A 44 3.96 4.38 -7.90
N ASN A 45 4.29 3.59 -8.90
CA ASN A 45 4.53 2.17 -8.69
C ASN A 45 5.88 1.95 -8.02
N VAL A 46 5.92 0.97 -7.11
CA VAL A 46 7.13 0.57 -6.42
C VAL A 46 7.33 -0.92 -6.69
N PRO A 47 8.42 -1.32 -7.35
CA PRO A 47 8.61 -2.72 -7.75
C PRO A 47 9.08 -3.60 -6.60
N LEU A 48 8.37 -3.56 -5.48
CA LEU A 48 8.69 -4.33 -4.29
C LEU A 48 7.54 -5.29 -3.98
N THR A 49 7.88 -6.52 -3.67
CA THR A 49 6.90 -7.57 -3.35
C THR A 49 7.25 -8.33 -2.08
N ALA A 50 8.46 -8.18 -1.55
CA ALA A 50 8.88 -8.87 -0.33
C ALA A 50 8.62 -8.03 0.91
N ILE A 51 8.16 -8.67 1.97
CA ILE A 51 7.81 -7.97 3.22
C ILE A 51 8.96 -7.13 3.78
N PRO A 52 10.21 -7.64 3.90
CA PRO A 52 11.30 -6.83 4.44
C PRO A 52 11.57 -5.57 3.63
N GLU A 53 11.51 -5.68 2.30
CA GLU A 53 11.75 -4.54 1.42
C GLU A 53 10.64 -3.50 1.53
N LEU A 54 9.39 -3.95 1.61
CA LEU A 54 8.24 -3.07 1.78
C LEU A 54 8.30 -2.34 3.13
N LEU A 55 8.72 -3.03 4.17
CA LEU A 55 8.88 -2.45 5.49
C LEU A 55 9.94 -1.35 5.50
N ASP A 56 11.09 -1.62 4.89
CA ASP A 56 12.16 -0.63 4.78
C ASP A 56 11.70 0.57 3.96
N PHE A 57 11.00 0.34 2.86
CA PHE A 57 10.45 1.41 2.03
C PHE A 57 9.51 2.31 2.84
N ALA A 58 8.61 1.70 3.61
CA ALA A 58 7.64 2.44 4.41
C ALA A 58 8.31 3.31 5.47
N LYS A 59 9.39 2.82 6.07
CA LYS A 59 10.16 3.60 7.04
C LYS A 59 10.93 4.74 6.36
N ASP A 60 11.59 4.45 5.25
CA ASP A 60 12.41 5.43 4.56
C ASP A 60 11.59 6.57 3.97
N GLU A 61 10.41 6.27 3.46
CA GLU A 61 9.52 7.26 2.86
C GLU A 61 8.59 7.93 3.86
N ASN A 62 8.64 7.54 5.12
CA ASN A 62 7.74 8.07 6.15
C ASN A 62 6.27 7.88 5.77
N ILE A 63 5.93 6.67 5.38
CA ILE A 63 4.55 6.33 5.01
C ILE A 63 3.65 6.47 6.24
N ALA A 64 2.59 7.26 6.11
CA ALA A 64 1.66 7.52 7.20
C ALA A 64 0.68 6.36 7.40
N LEU A 65 0.30 5.70 6.31
CA LEU A 65 -0.65 4.60 6.35
C LEU A 65 -0.36 3.66 5.19
N THR A 66 -0.37 2.35 5.47
CA THR A 66 -0.27 1.31 4.46
C THR A 66 -1.60 0.58 4.37
N VAL A 67 -2.10 0.37 3.16
CA VAL A 67 -3.33 -0.36 2.91
C VAL A 67 -3.01 -1.59 2.08
N VAL A 68 -3.45 -2.76 2.53
CA VAL A 68 -3.17 -4.03 1.86
C VAL A 68 -4.43 -4.54 1.18
N GLY A 69 -4.33 -4.85 -0.12
CA GLY A 69 -5.43 -5.43 -0.87
C GLY A 69 -5.80 -6.81 -0.33
N PRO A 70 -7.10 -7.14 -0.25
CA PRO A 70 -7.55 -8.39 0.36
C PRO A 70 -7.11 -9.65 -0.39
N GLU A 71 -6.73 -9.51 -1.65
CA GLU A 71 -6.31 -10.63 -2.47
C GLU A 71 -4.78 -10.83 -2.48
N THR A 72 -4.06 -9.99 -1.74
CA THR A 72 -2.60 -10.06 -1.69
C THR A 72 -2.16 -11.29 -0.89
N PRO A 73 -1.36 -12.18 -1.49
CA PRO A 73 -0.92 -13.40 -0.78
C PRO A 73 -0.14 -13.13 0.50
N LEU A 74 0.49 -11.97 0.62
CA LEU A 74 1.30 -11.59 1.77
C LEU A 74 0.51 -10.89 2.87
N ALA A 75 -0.82 -10.73 2.71
CA ALA A 75 -1.60 -9.83 3.54
C ALA A 75 -1.42 -10.04 5.05
N GLU A 76 -1.53 -11.28 5.53
CA GLU A 76 -1.39 -11.56 6.97
C GLU A 76 0.02 -11.25 7.48
N GLY A 77 1.03 -11.74 6.77
CA GLY A 77 2.41 -11.55 7.20
C GLY A 77 2.82 -10.09 7.20
N ILE A 78 2.40 -9.33 6.20
CA ILE A 78 2.78 -7.92 6.12
C ILE A 78 2.09 -7.08 7.18
N VAL A 79 0.84 -7.40 7.51
CA VAL A 79 0.13 -6.69 8.58
C VAL A 79 0.86 -6.89 9.91
N ASP A 80 1.23 -8.13 10.22
CA ASP A 80 1.97 -8.44 11.45
C ASP A 80 3.33 -7.72 11.48
N ALA A 81 4.06 -7.74 10.37
CA ALA A 81 5.38 -7.13 10.29
C ALA A 81 5.32 -5.62 10.49
N PHE A 82 4.36 -4.96 9.87
CA PHE A 82 4.20 -3.51 9.98
C PHE A 82 3.73 -3.10 11.37
N GLN A 83 2.79 -3.84 11.95
CA GLN A 83 2.33 -3.58 13.32
C GLN A 83 3.46 -3.77 14.32
N GLY A 84 4.26 -4.81 14.15
CA GLY A 84 5.42 -5.05 15.00
C GLY A 84 6.47 -3.95 14.93
N ALA A 85 6.54 -3.25 13.81
CA ALA A 85 7.45 -2.12 13.62
C ALA A 85 6.84 -0.77 14.04
N GLY A 86 5.61 -0.76 14.55
CA GLY A 86 4.94 0.47 14.95
C GLY A 86 4.36 1.27 13.81
N LEU A 87 4.21 0.68 12.62
CA LEU A 87 3.66 1.36 11.46
C LEU A 87 2.16 1.11 11.36
N ARG A 88 1.44 2.13 10.95
CA ARG A 88 0.00 2.00 10.72
C ARG A 88 -0.25 1.22 9.45
N ILE A 89 -1.10 0.20 9.56
CA ILE A 89 -1.46 -0.63 8.43
C ILE A 89 -2.93 -1.04 8.54
N PHE A 90 -3.61 -1.02 7.41
CA PHE A 90 -4.98 -1.47 7.29
C PHE A 90 -5.02 -2.60 6.27
N GLY A 91 -5.49 -3.75 6.68
CA GLY A 91 -5.55 -4.92 5.80
C GLY A 91 -6.68 -5.84 6.20
N PRO A 92 -6.92 -6.89 5.41
CA PRO A 92 -7.96 -7.85 5.75
C PRO A 92 -7.61 -8.57 7.05
N THR A 93 -8.63 -8.76 7.88
CA THR A 93 -8.51 -9.56 9.09
C THR A 93 -9.24 -10.87 8.86
N ARG A 94 -9.04 -11.84 9.76
CA ARG A 94 -9.77 -13.10 9.66
C ARG A 94 -11.28 -12.89 9.76
N LEU A 95 -11.68 -11.86 10.49
CA LEU A 95 -13.10 -11.56 10.64
C LEU A 95 -13.69 -10.89 9.41
N ALA A 96 -12.87 -10.20 8.64
CA ALA A 96 -13.29 -9.51 7.43
C ALA A 96 -13.17 -10.40 6.18
N ALA A 97 -12.44 -11.48 6.29
CA ALA A 97 -12.20 -12.37 5.17
C ALA A 97 -13.40 -13.26 4.87
#